data_bdfad11e67d930f53a56174d871d2ea0
#
_entry.id   bdfad11e67d930f53a56174d871d2ea0
#
_cell.length_a   1.000
_cell.length_b   1.000
_cell.length_c   1.000
_cell.angle_alpha   90.00
_cell.angle_beta   90.00
_cell.angle_gamma   90.00
#
_symmetry.space_group_name_H-M   'P 1'
#
loop_
_entity.id
_entity.type
_entity.pdbx_description
1 polymer ?
#
loop_
_entity_poly.entity_id
_entity_poly.type
_entity_poly.pdbx_seq_one_letter_code
_entity_poly.pdbx_strand_id
1 'polypeptide(L)'
;NTLDTLKYVRLLKENNVGVVFEEENIDTLTMDGELLLTILSSVAQQEVENTSAHVKKGLKMKMEKGELIGFQGCLGYDYDPITKSISINEEEAKIVRYIFKRYLEGNGGSVIGRELEEQGYLTPRGKTKWSDTTVLGIIKNEKYIGDILMGKTFTVDPITKRRLANFGESDKYHIENHLLNY
;
A
#
# COMPACT_ATOMS: atom_id res chain seq x y z
N ASN A 1 -12.37 -4.66 19.29
CA ASN A 1 -11.25 -5.48 18.82
C ASN A 1 -10.57 -6.08 20.05
N THR A 2 -10.49 -7.43 20.10
CA THR A 2 -9.95 -8.20 21.23
C THR A 2 -8.55 -7.70 21.66
N LEU A 3 -7.68 -7.42 20.70
CA LEU A 3 -6.32 -6.89 20.97
C LEU A 3 -6.35 -5.52 21.68
N ASP A 4 -7.23 -4.62 21.28
CA ASP A 4 -7.33 -3.30 21.91
C ASP A 4 -7.87 -3.44 23.34
N THR A 5 -8.87 -4.28 23.54
CA THR A 5 -9.40 -4.59 24.90
C THR A 5 -8.31 -5.14 25.80
N LEU A 6 -7.54 -6.12 25.35
CA LEU A 6 -6.44 -6.70 26.12
C LEU A 6 -5.33 -5.69 26.44
N LYS A 7 -5.06 -4.76 25.52
CA LYS A 7 -4.10 -3.66 25.74
C LYS A 7 -4.57 -2.74 26.85
N TYR A 8 -5.84 -2.33 26.83
CA TYR A 8 -6.40 -1.49 27.89
C TYR A 8 -6.47 -2.19 29.24
N VAL A 9 -6.83 -3.46 29.27
CA VAL A 9 -6.83 -4.28 30.51
C VAL A 9 -5.43 -4.35 31.11
N ARG A 10 -4.39 -4.55 30.30
CA ARG A 10 -2.99 -4.52 30.79
C ARG A 10 -2.59 -3.15 31.33
N LEU A 11 -2.94 -2.08 30.64
CA LEU A 11 -2.66 -0.71 31.09
C LEU A 11 -3.33 -0.40 32.42
N LEU A 12 -4.58 -0.83 32.62
CA LEU A 12 -5.30 -0.71 33.90
C LEU A 12 -4.60 -1.49 35.01
N LYS A 13 -4.20 -2.73 34.72
CA LYS A 13 -3.45 -3.57 35.65
C LYS A 13 -2.11 -2.96 36.07
N GLU A 14 -1.36 -2.38 35.15
CA GLU A 14 -0.11 -1.66 35.44
C GLU A 14 -0.33 -0.49 36.41
N ASN A 15 -1.54 0.07 36.42
CA ASN A 15 -1.94 1.12 37.35
C ASN A 15 -2.67 0.56 38.61
N ASN A 16 -2.58 -0.75 38.90
CA ASN A 16 -3.26 -1.44 39.99
C ASN A 16 -4.79 -1.32 39.95
N VAL A 17 -5.37 -1.19 38.75
CA VAL A 17 -6.81 -1.19 38.54
C VAL A 17 -7.21 -2.58 37.99
N GLY A 18 -8.01 -3.32 38.77
CA GLY A 18 -8.55 -4.61 38.38
C GLY A 18 -9.71 -4.48 37.42
N VAL A 19 -9.78 -5.39 36.45
CA VAL A 19 -10.96 -5.59 35.59
C VAL A 19 -11.51 -6.98 35.90
N VAL A 20 -12.80 -7.03 36.22
CA VAL A 20 -13.50 -8.29 36.47
C VAL A 20 -14.31 -8.65 35.24
N PHE A 21 -14.06 -9.81 34.68
CA PHE A 21 -14.88 -10.43 33.64
C PHE A 21 -15.97 -11.26 34.34
N GLU A 22 -17.19 -10.70 34.39
CA GLU A 22 -18.30 -11.26 35.16
C GLU A 22 -18.76 -12.64 34.66
N GLU A 23 -18.78 -12.83 33.31
CA GLU A 23 -19.19 -14.09 32.69
C GLU A 23 -18.21 -15.23 33.02
N GLU A 24 -16.91 -14.96 33.00
CA GLU A 24 -15.86 -15.92 33.28
C GLU A 24 -15.50 -15.98 34.77
N ASN A 25 -16.02 -15.06 35.58
CA ASN A 25 -15.72 -14.89 37.01
C ASN A 25 -14.20 -14.76 37.29
N ILE A 26 -13.51 -13.93 36.48
CA ILE A 26 -12.06 -13.77 36.53
C ILE A 26 -11.72 -12.30 36.85
N ASP A 27 -10.85 -12.11 37.85
CA ASP A 27 -10.25 -10.82 38.20
C ASP A 27 -8.82 -10.76 37.67
N THR A 28 -8.50 -9.71 36.90
CA THR A 28 -7.18 -9.52 36.27
C THR A 28 -6.05 -9.24 37.26
N LEU A 29 -6.34 -8.94 38.50
CA LEU A 29 -5.33 -8.80 39.56
C LEU A 29 -4.91 -10.12 40.20
N THR A 30 -5.66 -11.18 39.96
CA THR A 30 -5.31 -12.51 40.45
C THR A 30 -4.30 -13.22 39.55
N MET A 31 -3.68 -14.30 40.06
CA MET A 31 -2.76 -15.13 39.29
C MET A 31 -3.49 -15.82 38.11
N ASP A 32 -4.71 -16.27 38.30
CA ASP A 32 -5.54 -16.88 37.26
C ASP A 32 -5.90 -15.83 36.16
N GLY A 33 -6.18 -14.59 36.57
CA GLY A 33 -6.39 -13.49 35.63
C GLY A 33 -5.16 -13.17 34.77
N GLU A 34 -3.94 -13.27 35.33
CA GLU A 34 -2.69 -13.09 34.58
C GLU A 34 -2.51 -14.18 33.52
N LEU A 35 -2.74 -15.43 33.92
CA LEU A 35 -2.65 -16.56 33.01
C LEU A 35 -3.66 -16.43 31.87
N LEU A 36 -4.90 -16.05 32.18
CA LEU A 36 -5.95 -15.84 31.17
C LEU A 36 -5.56 -14.73 30.19
N LEU A 37 -5.11 -13.56 30.68
CA LEU A 37 -4.67 -12.45 29.82
C LEU A 37 -3.54 -12.86 28.89
N THR A 38 -2.62 -13.71 29.36
CA THR A 38 -1.52 -14.22 28.56
C THR A 38 -2.03 -15.15 27.47
N ILE A 39 -2.94 -16.07 27.80
CA ILE A 39 -3.56 -16.98 26.83
C ILE A 39 -4.37 -16.20 25.78
N LEU A 40 -5.26 -15.33 26.22
CA LEU A 40 -6.10 -14.53 25.31
C LEU A 40 -5.25 -13.63 24.37
N SER A 41 -4.15 -13.07 24.90
CA SER A 41 -3.24 -12.28 24.09
C SER A 41 -2.54 -13.13 23.02
N SER A 42 -2.13 -14.35 23.38
CA SER A 42 -1.48 -15.27 22.46
C SER A 42 -2.45 -15.73 21.36
N VAL A 43 -3.69 -16.05 21.73
CA VAL A 43 -4.74 -16.43 20.76
C VAL A 43 -5.05 -15.27 19.81
N ALA A 44 -5.25 -14.06 20.35
CA ALA A 44 -5.54 -12.88 19.54
C ALA A 44 -4.37 -12.53 18.57
N GLN A 45 -3.13 -12.69 19.01
CA GLN A 45 -1.96 -12.52 18.13
C GLN A 45 -1.96 -13.58 17.02
N GLN A 46 -2.20 -14.84 17.35
CA GLN A 46 -2.26 -15.94 16.37
C GLN A 46 -3.37 -15.72 15.33
N GLU A 47 -4.53 -15.20 15.73
CA GLU A 47 -5.60 -14.84 14.79
C GLU A 47 -5.16 -13.77 13.77
N VAL A 48 -4.45 -12.73 14.23
CA VAL A 48 -3.93 -11.68 13.34
C VAL A 48 -2.90 -12.24 12.37
N GLU A 49 -2.00 -13.09 12.84
CA GLU A 49 -0.98 -13.74 12.01
C GLU A 49 -1.61 -14.65 10.97
N ASN A 50 -2.58 -15.50 11.36
CA ASN A 50 -3.32 -16.38 10.47
C ASN A 50 -4.09 -15.58 9.40
N THR A 51 -4.83 -14.55 9.82
CA THR A 51 -5.56 -13.68 8.90
C THR A 51 -4.61 -13.02 7.89
N SER A 52 -3.47 -12.51 8.37
CA SER A 52 -2.44 -11.91 7.51
C SER A 52 -1.87 -12.92 6.52
N ALA A 53 -1.61 -14.16 6.95
CA ALA A 53 -1.13 -15.24 6.09
C ALA A 53 -2.16 -15.57 4.98
N HIS A 54 -3.44 -15.68 5.33
CA HIS A 54 -4.51 -15.91 4.36
C HIS A 54 -4.62 -14.78 3.34
N VAL A 55 -4.58 -13.51 3.78
CA VAL A 55 -4.60 -12.34 2.89
C VAL A 55 -3.38 -12.34 1.96
N LYS A 56 -2.17 -12.58 2.50
CA LYS A 56 -0.95 -12.68 1.70
C LYS A 56 -1.06 -13.78 0.63
N LYS A 57 -1.55 -14.95 1.01
CA LYS A 57 -1.76 -16.07 0.06
C LYS A 57 -2.76 -15.69 -1.03
N GLY A 58 -3.89 -15.09 -0.68
CA GLY A 58 -4.89 -14.62 -1.65
C GLY A 58 -4.35 -13.57 -2.61
N LEU A 59 -3.57 -12.59 -2.11
CA LEU A 59 -2.91 -11.59 -2.94
C LEU A 59 -1.87 -12.21 -3.87
N LYS A 60 -1.06 -13.17 -3.37
CA LYS A 60 -0.08 -13.89 -4.16
C LYS A 60 -0.74 -14.62 -5.34
N MET A 61 -1.81 -15.38 -5.08
CA MET A 61 -2.56 -16.10 -6.13
C MET A 61 -3.12 -15.16 -7.19
N LYS A 62 -3.59 -13.97 -6.81
CA LYS A 62 -4.06 -12.96 -7.77
C LYS A 62 -2.92 -12.39 -8.60
N MET A 63 -1.77 -12.08 -7.99
CA MET A 63 -0.58 -11.61 -8.70
C MET A 63 -0.05 -12.64 -9.70
N GLU A 64 -0.06 -13.92 -9.33
CA GLU A 64 0.32 -15.04 -10.21
C GLU A 64 -0.63 -15.19 -11.41
N LYS A 65 -1.90 -14.85 -11.24
CA LYS A 65 -2.90 -14.83 -12.34
C LYS A 65 -2.84 -13.55 -13.19
N GLY A 66 -1.99 -12.60 -12.85
CA GLY A 66 -1.90 -11.32 -13.55
C GLY A 66 -3.01 -10.34 -13.20
N GLU A 67 -3.81 -10.59 -12.16
CA GLU A 67 -4.82 -9.64 -11.75
C GLU A 67 -4.19 -8.36 -11.18
N LEU A 68 -4.67 -7.20 -11.61
CA LEU A 68 -4.23 -5.91 -11.10
C LEU A 68 -4.57 -5.76 -9.61
N ILE A 69 -3.52 -5.61 -8.80
CA ILE A 69 -3.68 -5.39 -7.36
C ILE A 69 -3.18 -4.00 -6.99
N GLY A 70 -4.08 -3.22 -6.38
CA GLY A 70 -3.73 -1.89 -5.85
C GLY A 70 -3.44 -0.84 -6.91
N PHE A 71 -3.80 -1.08 -8.17
CA PHE A 71 -3.79 -0.06 -9.21
C PHE A 71 -5.06 0.80 -9.07
N GLN A 72 -4.89 2.10 -9.02
CA GLN A 72 -5.97 3.09 -8.91
C GLN A 72 -5.84 4.18 -9.98
N GLY A 73 -5.18 3.86 -11.09
CA GLY A 73 -4.79 4.84 -12.09
C GLY A 73 -3.40 5.43 -11.84
N CYS A 74 -2.89 6.13 -12.84
CA CYS A 74 -1.70 6.99 -12.77
C CYS A 74 -1.88 8.09 -13.81
N LEU A 75 -1.06 9.13 -13.79
CA LEU A 75 -1.18 10.23 -14.73
C LEU A 75 -1.29 9.71 -16.17
N GLY A 76 -2.34 10.09 -16.87
CA GLY A 76 -2.64 9.63 -18.23
C GLY A 76 -3.42 8.31 -18.34
N TYR A 77 -3.70 7.64 -17.22
CA TYR A 77 -4.52 6.42 -17.17
C TYR A 77 -5.56 6.48 -16.07
N ASP A 78 -6.82 6.35 -16.44
CA ASP A 78 -7.93 6.17 -15.52
C ASP A 78 -8.20 4.69 -15.28
N TYR A 79 -8.64 4.35 -14.07
CA TYR A 79 -8.99 2.99 -13.68
C TYR A 79 -10.41 2.93 -13.13
N ASP A 80 -11.25 2.10 -13.74
CA ASP A 80 -12.58 1.79 -13.23
C ASP A 80 -12.52 0.55 -12.32
N PRO A 81 -12.78 0.70 -11.01
CA PRO A 81 -12.73 -0.42 -10.07
C PRO A 81 -13.88 -1.42 -10.24
N ILE A 82 -14.99 -1.03 -10.92
CA ILE A 82 -16.15 -1.89 -11.13
C ILE A 82 -15.88 -2.85 -12.29
N THR A 83 -15.52 -2.30 -13.44
CA THR A 83 -15.22 -3.07 -14.65
C THR A 83 -13.78 -3.61 -14.66
N LYS A 84 -12.93 -3.09 -13.77
CA LYS A 84 -11.48 -3.35 -13.72
C LYS A 84 -10.76 -2.98 -15.02
N SER A 85 -11.33 -2.08 -15.79
CA SER A 85 -10.76 -1.60 -17.05
C SER A 85 -9.87 -0.39 -16.84
N ILE A 86 -8.91 -0.24 -17.75
CA ILE A 86 -8.01 0.90 -17.81
C ILE A 86 -8.32 1.65 -19.10
N SER A 87 -8.42 2.97 -19.01
CA SER A 87 -8.60 3.83 -20.17
C SER A 87 -7.57 4.95 -20.18
N ILE A 88 -7.26 5.46 -21.37
CA ILE A 88 -6.35 6.60 -21.51
C ILE A 88 -7.13 7.87 -21.22
N ASN A 89 -6.60 8.68 -20.31
CA ASN A 89 -7.04 10.06 -20.10
C ASN A 89 -6.23 10.95 -21.04
N GLU A 90 -6.82 11.35 -22.15
CA GLU A 90 -6.11 12.08 -23.21
C GLU A 90 -5.56 13.45 -22.74
N GLU A 91 -6.23 14.12 -21.81
CA GLU A 91 -5.73 15.41 -21.30
C GLU A 91 -4.47 15.21 -20.44
N GLU A 92 -4.46 14.20 -19.58
CA GLU A 92 -3.29 13.87 -18.79
C GLU A 92 -2.18 13.20 -19.62
N ALA A 93 -2.55 12.43 -20.64
CA ALA A 93 -1.61 11.77 -21.53
C ALA A 93 -0.75 12.80 -22.31
N LYS A 94 -1.29 14.00 -22.61
CA LYS A 94 -0.52 15.11 -23.20
C LYS A 94 0.65 15.51 -22.30
N ILE A 95 0.41 15.57 -20.99
CA ILE A 95 1.44 15.92 -20.00
C ILE A 95 2.52 14.84 -19.98
N VAL A 96 2.12 13.58 -19.97
CA VAL A 96 3.07 12.44 -19.98
C VAL A 96 3.92 12.46 -21.25
N ARG A 97 3.30 12.59 -22.42
CA ARG A 97 4.00 12.67 -23.72
C ARG A 97 4.98 13.85 -23.75
N TYR A 98 4.57 15.00 -23.19
CA TYR A 98 5.45 16.18 -23.06
C TYR A 98 6.67 15.90 -22.21
N ILE A 99 6.48 15.27 -21.02
CA ILE A 99 7.57 14.90 -20.12
C ILE A 99 8.59 13.99 -20.82
N PHE A 100 8.13 12.92 -21.49
CA PHE A 100 9.00 12.01 -22.21
C PHE A 100 9.74 12.70 -23.36
N LYS A 101 9.05 13.51 -24.16
CA LYS A 101 9.64 14.27 -25.25
C LYS A 101 10.77 15.17 -24.76
N ARG A 102 10.50 16.00 -23.74
CA ARG A 102 11.49 16.92 -23.19
C ARG A 102 12.69 16.22 -22.58
N TYR A 103 12.43 15.06 -21.92
CA TYR A 103 13.52 14.26 -21.37
C TYR A 103 14.43 13.67 -22.44
N LEU A 104 13.87 13.19 -23.56
CA LEU A 104 14.64 12.72 -24.73
C LEU A 104 15.44 13.83 -25.40
N GLU A 105 14.99 15.07 -25.32
CA GLU A 105 15.72 16.25 -25.77
C GLU A 105 16.88 16.66 -24.82
N GLY A 106 17.10 15.90 -23.74
CA GLY A 106 18.21 16.08 -22.80
C GLY A 106 17.89 17.02 -21.62
N ASN A 107 16.62 17.41 -21.41
CA ASN A 107 16.25 18.27 -20.30
C ASN A 107 16.11 17.49 -19.00
N GLY A 108 16.62 18.04 -17.90
CA GLY A 108 16.48 17.44 -16.56
C GLY A 108 15.09 17.66 -15.98
N GLY A 109 14.72 16.80 -14.99
CA GLY A 109 13.39 16.85 -14.36
C GLY A 109 13.02 18.20 -13.76
N SER A 110 13.98 18.95 -13.21
CA SER A 110 13.73 20.29 -12.67
C SER A 110 13.37 21.32 -13.74
N VAL A 111 13.94 21.21 -14.94
CA VAL A 111 13.62 22.08 -16.09
C VAL A 111 12.23 21.76 -16.58
N ILE A 112 11.96 20.49 -16.83
CA ILE A 112 10.65 20.00 -17.27
C ILE A 112 9.55 20.37 -16.27
N GLY A 113 9.83 20.23 -14.97
CA GLY A 113 8.89 20.60 -13.91
C GLY A 113 8.51 22.08 -13.95
N ARG A 114 9.47 22.97 -14.16
CA ARG A 114 9.23 24.42 -14.31
C ARG A 114 8.38 24.72 -15.55
N GLU A 115 8.68 24.10 -16.68
CA GLU A 115 7.93 24.27 -17.92
C GLU A 115 6.46 23.83 -17.75
N LEU A 116 6.19 22.76 -16.99
CA LEU A 116 4.84 22.29 -16.68
C LEU A 116 4.10 23.28 -15.75
N GLU A 117 4.80 23.86 -14.77
CA GLU A 117 4.26 24.90 -13.89
C GLU A 117 3.86 26.16 -14.69
N GLU A 118 4.72 26.61 -15.59
CA GLU A 118 4.48 27.77 -16.47
C GLU A 118 3.29 27.55 -17.41
N GLN A 119 3.07 26.31 -17.85
CA GLN A 119 1.92 25.91 -18.66
C GLN A 119 0.64 25.67 -17.83
N GLY A 120 0.72 25.78 -16.49
CA GLY A 120 -0.43 25.62 -15.60
C GLY A 120 -0.87 24.18 -15.36
N TYR A 121 -0.06 23.18 -15.73
CA TYR A 121 -0.40 21.78 -15.49
C TYR A 121 -0.27 21.39 -14.01
N LEU A 122 -1.24 20.62 -13.52
CA LEU A 122 -1.23 20.12 -12.16
C LEU A 122 -0.51 18.76 -12.09
N THR A 123 0.17 18.52 -10.96
CA THR A 123 0.76 17.20 -10.67
C THR A 123 -0.33 16.14 -10.46
N PRO A 124 0.01 14.83 -10.47
CA PRO A 124 -0.94 13.75 -10.15
C PRO A 124 -1.64 13.87 -8.79
N ARG A 125 -1.11 14.73 -7.91
CA ARG A 125 -1.70 15.03 -6.59
C ARG A 125 -2.43 16.38 -6.55
N GLY A 126 -2.72 16.97 -7.71
CA GLY A 126 -3.41 18.26 -7.80
C GLY A 126 -2.59 19.48 -7.35
N LYS A 127 -1.26 19.37 -7.22
CA LYS A 127 -0.40 20.48 -6.84
C LYS A 127 0.09 21.24 -8.07
N THR A 128 0.29 22.54 -7.94
CA THR A 128 0.84 23.39 -9.00
C THR A 128 2.35 23.20 -9.16
N LYS A 129 3.07 22.90 -8.05
CA LYS A 129 4.52 22.79 -8.05
C LYS A 129 5.00 21.37 -8.40
N TRP A 130 5.80 21.26 -9.45
CA TRP A 130 6.42 20.03 -9.91
C TRP A 130 7.84 19.90 -9.35
N SER A 131 8.12 18.80 -8.67
CA SER A 131 9.47 18.48 -8.23
C SER A 131 10.19 17.59 -9.25
N ASP A 132 11.51 17.68 -9.29
CA ASP A 132 12.38 16.80 -10.09
C ASP A 132 12.04 15.31 -9.84
N THR A 133 11.85 14.93 -8.57
CA THR A 133 11.50 13.57 -8.18
C THR A 133 10.15 13.11 -8.74
N THR A 134 9.18 14.03 -8.91
CA THR A 134 7.87 13.70 -9.51
C THR A 134 8.03 13.41 -10.99
N VAL A 135 8.75 14.26 -11.72
CA VAL A 135 9.00 14.09 -13.16
C VAL A 135 9.80 12.82 -13.42
N LEU A 136 10.91 12.61 -12.72
CA LEU A 136 11.72 11.38 -12.84
C LEU A 136 10.97 10.13 -12.39
N GLY A 137 10.05 10.26 -11.43
CA GLY A 137 9.17 9.17 -11.00
C GLY A 137 8.20 8.72 -12.11
N ILE A 138 7.70 9.67 -12.92
CA ILE A 138 6.88 9.37 -14.09
C ILE A 138 7.73 8.66 -15.15
N ILE A 139 8.91 9.16 -15.47
CA ILE A 139 9.80 8.58 -16.49
C ILE A 139 10.21 7.14 -16.12
N LYS A 140 10.44 6.87 -14.84
CA LYS A 140 10.86 5.55 -14.33
C LYS A 140 9.69 4.58 -14.09
N ASN A 141 8.46 4.99 -14.34
CA ASN A 141 7.30 4.16 -14.06
C ASN A 141 7.08 3.17 -15.21
N GLU A 142 7.23 1.90 -14.93
CA GLU A 142 7.08 0.79 -15.86
C GLU A 142 5.72 0.75 -16.58
N LYS A 143 4.72 1.39 -16.02
CA LYS A 143 3.37 1.42 -16.62
C LYS A 143 3.32 2.15 -17.97
N TYR A 144 4.22 3.12 -18.18
CA TYR A 144 4.27 3.86 -19.46
C TYR A 144 4.92 3.10 -20.62
N ILE A 145 5.54 1.95 -20.34
CA ILE A 145 5.96 0.99 -21.38
C ILE A 145 4.97 -0.18 -21.51
N GLY A 146 3.87 -0.13 -20.78
CA GLY A 146 2.82 -1.15 -20.80
C GLY A 146 2.95 -2.22 -19.73
N ASP A 147 3.98 -2.18 -18.91
CA ASP A 147 4.29 -3.21 -17.94
C ASP A 147 3.64 -2.96 -16.58
N ILE A 148 3.46 -4.04 -15.83
CA ILE A 148 3.01 -3.97 -14.43
C ILE A 148 3.98 -4.72 -13.54
N LEU A 149 4.50 -4.04 -12.52
CA LEU A 149 5.32 -4.64 -11.48
C LEU A 149 4.58 -4.63 -10.15
N MET A 150 4.21 -5.81 -9.66
CA MET A 150 3.56 -6.02 -8.37
C MET A 150 4.55 -6.57 -7.33
N GLY A 151 4.19 -6.49 -6.03
CA GLY A 151 5.09 -6.94 -4.96
C GLY A 151 6.24 -5.97 -4.66
N LYS A 152 6.12 -4.68 -5.03
CA LYS A 152 7.13 -3.64 -4.74
C LYS A 152 7.34 -3.39 -3.24
N THR A 153 6.36 -3.75 -2.42
CA THR A 153 6.42 -3.62 -0.95
C THR A 153 5.82 -4.85 -0.30
N PHE A 154 6.27 -5.18 0.89
CA PHE A 154 5.71 -6.27 1.69
C PHE A 154 5.51 -5.84 3.15
N THR A 155 4.58 -6.51 3.84
CA THR A 155 4.31 -6.28 5.26
C THR A 155 5.21 -7.18 6.08
N VAL A 156 6.06 -6.57 6.91
CA VAL A 156 6.99 -7.28 7.81
C VAL A 156 6.26 -7.77 9.05
N ASP A 157 5.48 -6.89 9.64
CA ASP A 157 4.77 -7.17 10.87
C ASP A 157 3.26 -6.98 10.66
N PRO A 158 2.47 -8.07 10.80
CA PRO A 158 1.03 -8.01 10.64
C PRO A 158 0.31 -7.17 11.69
N ILE A 159 0.87 -7.08 12.89
CA ILE A 159 0.26 -6.37 14.03
C ILE A 159 0.39 -4.87 13.84
N THR A 160 1.61 -4.39 13.64
CA THR A 160 1.88 -2.96 13.42
C THR A 160 1.60 -2.50 11.99
N LYS A 161 1.32 -3.43 11.07
CA LYS A 161 1.11 -3.19 9.63
C LYS A 161 2.30 -2.49 8.96
N ARG A 162 3.50 -2.65 9.52
CA ARG A 162 4.72 -2.04 9.00
C ARG A 162 5.06 -2.63 7.63
N ARG A 163 5.17 -1.75 6.64
CA ARG A 163 5.54 -2.12 5.26
C ARG A 163 6.94 -1.62 4.93
N LEU A 164 7.70 -2.43 4.19
CA LEU A 164 9.00 -2.07 3.65
C LEU A 164 9.00 -2.22 2.13
N ALA A 165 9.93 -1.51 1.48
CA ALA A 165 10.23 -1.73 0.06
C ALA A 165 10.85 -3.12 -0.11
N ASN A 166 10.46 -3.79 -1.20
CA ASN A 166 10.96 -5.13 -1.53
C ASN A 166 12.20 -4.99 -2.43
N PHE A 167 13.36 -5.32 -1.92
CA PHE A 167 14.61 -5.35 -2.66
C PHE A 167 15.00 -6.78 -3.10
N GLY A 168 14.16 -7.78 -2.83
CA GLY A 168 14.39 -9.18 -3.16
C GLY A 168 13.99 -10.14 -2.03
N GLU A 169 13.48 -9.60 -0.90
CA GLU A 169 13.06 -10.38 0.26
C GLU A 169 11.74 -11.14 0.04
N SER A 170 10.98 -10.74 -0.97
CA SER A 170 9.71 -11.37 -1.35
C SER A 170 9.56 -11.42 -2.86
N ASP A 171 8.72 -12.32 -3.36
CA ASP A 171 8.44 -12.45 -4.79
C ASP A 171 7.91 -11.14 -5.37
N LYS A 172 8.41 -10.78 -6.56
CA LYS A 172 7.88 -9.74 -7.42
C LYS A 172 7.26 -10.37 -8.65
N TYR A 173 6.16 -9.80 -9.11
CA TYR A 173 5.44 -10.28 -10.29
C TYR A 173 5.50 -9.19 -11.36
N HIS A 174 6.19 -9.49 -12.45
CA HIS A 174 6.31 -8.61 -13.61
C HIS A 174 5.47 -9.18 -14.75
N ILE A 175 4.59 -8.36 -15.29
CA ILE A 175 3.73 -8.69 -16.42
C ILE A 175 4.04 -7.68 -17.51
N GLU A 176 4.55 -8.18 -18.62
CA GLU A 176 4.91 -7.36 -19.78
C GLU A 176 3.69 -7.07 -20.64
N ASN A 177 3.64 -5.86 -21.19
CA ASN A 177 2.64 -5.42 -22.17
C ASN A 177 1.17 -5.55 -21.69
N HIS A 178 0.93 -5.60 -20.39
CA HIS A 178 -0.42 -5.79 -19.85
C HIS A 178 -1.33 -4.59 -20.17
N LEU A 179 -0.80 -3.35 -20.05
CA LEU A 179 -1.55 -2.12 -20.29
C LEU A 179 -1.75 -1.79 -21.77
N LEU A 180 -1.06 -2.50 -22.67
CA LEU A 180 -1.23 -2.31 -24.13
C LEU A 180 -2.43 -3.11 -24.69
N ASN A 181 -3.05 -3.96 -23.89
CA ASN A 181 -4.17 -4.81 -24.27
C ASN A 181 -5.55 -4.22 -23.88
N TYR A 182 -5.60 -2.96 -23.44
CA TYR A 182 -6.80 -2.23 -23.06
C TYR A 182 -7.06 -1.03 -23.95
#